data_4a00a59771358ac36435cdcd6e864eb7
#
_entry.id   4a00a59771358ac36435cdcd6e864eb7
#
_cell.length_a   1.000
_cell.length_b   1.000
_cell.length_c   1.000
_cell.angle_alpha   90.00
_cell.angle_beta   90.00
_cell.angle_gamma   90.00
#
_symmetry.space_group_name_H-M   'P 1'
#
loop_
_entity.id
_entity.type
_entity.pdbx_description
1 polymer ?
#
loop_
_entity_poly.entity_id
_entity_poly.type
_entity_poly.pdbx_seq_one_letter_code
_entity_poly.pdbx_strand_id
1 'polypeptide(L)'
;MRVGSVSHSLLMLIAGGTASLILTAGSARAAPRAQADLVEFEKMTWVEVKAALAAGKTTALIYTGGVEQRGPQNANGGHNLIAHAVVEAIARKLGNAIYLPVLPYTPNDAESIPGTIGITNELLAAMLERIAEQAALNGFRNVILMGDHGGGQPQVYEEVAKKLDGNLSGGARVFYCDQVYRPANDAFDRYLTQHGYPLGLHGYLFDTSEMMYLDKDNTWVRRDLVSSAVGDPVVGHTAGDGKAQFGPHSPQNGILGDARRSTAELGKRAFDMKVDYAVRQIRSLVPDLSGGGAALPSGNSTAATSSSPASSR
;
A
#
# COMPACT_ATOMS: atom_id res chain seq x y z
N MET A 1 -83.36 64.69 0.70
CA MET A 1 -84.45 63.99 1.45
C MET A 1 -84.09 62.53 1.67
N ARG A 2 -84.20 62.03 2.92
CA ARG A 2 -84.10 60.64 3.42
C ARG A 2 -82.71 60.02 3.35
N VAL A 3 -81.98 59.97 4.43
CA VAL A 3 -81.98 59.18 5.71
C VAL A 3 -82.20 57.69 5.46
N GLY A 4 -81.19 56.92 5.80
CA GLY A 4 -81.26 55.46 5.86
C GLY A 4 -79.98 54.84 6.30
N SER A 5 -79.89 54.65 7.58
CA SER A 5 -79.63 53.52 8.41
C SER A 5 -78.22 52.82 8.36
N VAL A 6 -77.58 52.92 9.46
CA VAL A 6 -76.36 52.24 9.89
C VAL A 6 -76.66 50.81 10.18
N SER A 7 -75.83 49.87 9.68
CA SER A 7 -75.81 48.49 10.17
C SER A 7 -74.36 48.09 10.47
N HIS A 8 -74.13 47.84 11.77
CA HIS A 8 -72.83 47.38 12.27
C HIS A 8 -72.70 45.88 12.02
N SER A 9 -71.73 45.50 11.23
CA SER A 9 -71.30 44.09 11.12
C SER A 9 -69.92 43.95 11.75
N LEU A 10 -69.89 43.18 12.81
CA LEU A 10 -68.72 42.75 13.55
C LEU A 10 -67.87 41.81 12.71
N LEU A 11 -66.68 42.22 12.31
CA LEU A 11 -65.74 41.39 11.55
C LEU A 11 -64.77 40.76 12.58
N MET A 12 -64.91 39.45 12.79
CA MET A 12 -63.91 38.67 13.53
C MET A 12 -62.66 38.47 12.68
N LEU A 13 -61.51 39.02 13.15
CA LEU A 13 -60.20 38.73 12.57
C LEU A 13 -59.74 37.39 13.12
N ILE A 14 -59.69 36.38 12.24
CA ILE A 14 -58.99 35.13 12.51
C ILE A 14 -57.51 35.34 12.08
N ALA A 15 -56.64 35.49 13.08
CA ALA A 15 -55.19 35.53 12.84
C ALA A 15 -54.69 34.08 12.59
N GLY A 16 -54.58 33.69 11.34
CA GLY A 16 -53.91 32.48 10.91
C GLY A 16 -52.39 32.64 11.00
N GLY A 17 -51.78 32.21 12.10
CA GLY A 17 -50.33 32.11 12.21
C GLY A 17 -49.78 30.95 11.37
N THR A 18 -49.17 31.23 10.24
CA THR A 18 -48.36 30.26 9.48
C THR A 18 -47.02 30.09 10.22
N ALA A 19 -46.89 29.02 11.00
CA ALA A 19 -45.60 28.62 11.55
C ALA A 19 -44.71 28.12 10.36
N SER A 20 -43.80 28.95 9.88
CA SER A 20 -42.73 28.55 8.99
C SER A 20 -41.76 27.64 9.76
N LEU A 21 -41.84 26.34 9.52
CA LEU A 21 -40.83 25.39 9.95
C LEU A 21 -39.55 25.66 9.12
N ILE A 22 -38.60 26.40 9.66
CA ILE A 22 -37.25 26.51 9.12
C ILE A 22 -36.57 25.18 9.44
N LEU A 23 -36.57 24.24 8.45
CA LEU A 23 -35.67 23.10 8.45
C LEU A 23 -34.24 23.66 8.28
N THR A 24 -33.53 23.85 9.39
CA THR A 24 -32.08 23.99 9.36
C THR A 24 -31.52 22.64 8.94
N ALA A 25 -31.18 22.50 7.66
CA ALA A 25 -30.30 21.42 7.19
C ALA A 25 -28.96 21.59 7.92
N GLY A 26 -28.83 20.94 9.08
CA GLY A 26 -27.57 20.80 9.75
C GLY A 26 -26.63 20.05 8.81
N SER A 27 -25.66 20.79 8.24
CA SER A 27 -24.53 20.16 7.57
C SER A 27 -23.92 19.17 8.58
N ALA A 28 -24.14 17.89 8.37
CA ALA A 28 -23.47 16.83 9.13
C ALA A 28 -21.97 17.03 8.89
N ARG A 29 -21.31 17.75 9.78
CA ARG A 29 -19.87 17.88 9.80
C ARG A 29 -19.35 16.48 10.02
N ALA A 30 -18.71 15.90 8.99
CA ALA A 30 -18.08 14.58 9.12
C ALA A 30 -17.25 14.60 10.41
N ALA A 31 -17.47 13.60 11.27
CA ALA A 31 -16.69 13.47 12.48
C ALA A 31 -15.20 13.51 12.11
N PRO A 32 -14.34 14.20 12.88
CA PRO A 32 -12.90 14.18 12.62
C PRO A 32 -12.45 12.73 12.54
N ARG A 33 -11.76 12.40 11.44
CA ARG A 33 -11.17 11.06 11.25
C ARG A 33 -10.32 10.77 12.49
N ALA A 34 -10.56 9.65 13.15
CA ALA A 34 -9.81 9.31 14.37
C ALA A 34 -8.31 9.33 14.02
N GLN A 35 -7.51 10.04 14.78
CA GLN A 35 -6.08 10.26 14.51
C GLN A 35 -5.29 8.94 14.38
N ALA A 36 -5.78 7.87 15.03
CA ALA A 36 -5.24 6.53 14.95
C ALA A 36 -5.34 5.92 13.53
N ASP A 37 -6.29 6.38 12.70
CA ASP A 37 -6.54 5.81 11.36
C ASP A 37 -5.72 6.48 10.26
N LEU A 38 -5.01 7.58 10.54
CA LEU A 38 -4.20 8.28 9.56
C LEU A 38 -2.85 7.53 9.36
N VAL A 39 -2.66 7.01 8.16
CA VAL A 39 -1.43 6.32 7.76
C VAL A 39 -0.84 6.89 6.47
N GLU A 40 -1.53 7.81 5.79
CA GLU A 40 -1.15 8.40 4.52
C GLU A 40 -0.64 9.82 4.74
N PHE A 41 0.69 10.02 4.63
CA PHE A 41 1.35 11.31 4.88
C PHE A 41 0.78 12.44 4.02
N GLU A 42 0.50 12.16 2.77
CA GLU A 42 0.00 13.11 1.77
C GLU A 42 -1.35 13.73 2.16
N LYS A 43 -2.14 13.02 2.95
CA LYS A 43 -3.45 13.48 3.46
C LYS A 43 -3.40 14.02 4.88
N MET A 44 -2.20 14.10 5.49
CA MET A 44 -2.03 14.62 6.85
C MET A 44 -1.59 16.07 6.82
N THR A 45 -2.12 16.85 7.75
CA THR A 45 -1.59 18.17 8.08
C THR A 45 -0.31 18.02 8.91
N TRP A 46 0.53 19.06 8.97
CA TRP A 46 1.74 19.02 9.81
C TRP A 46 1.45 18.78 11.29
N VAL A 47 0.27 19.24 11.77
CA VAL A 47 -0.16 19.02 13.17
C VAL A 47 -0.46 17.55 13.42
N GLU A 48 -1.12 16.89 12.46
CA GLU A 48 -1.42 15.45 12.52
C GLU A 48 -0.17 14.60 12.41
N VAL A 49 0.78 14.97 11.55
CA VAL A 49 2.10 14.30 11.49
C VAL A 49 2.81 14.40 12.83
N LYS A 50 2.90 15.60 13.42
CA LYS A 50 3.53 15.81 14.73
C LYS A 50 2.88 14.97 15.82
N ALA A 51 1.55 14.91 15.85
CA ALA A 51 0.81 14.13 16.82
C ALA A 51 0.97 12.61 16.61
N ALA A 52 1.01 12.16 15.36
CA ALA A 52 1.23 10.74 15.02
C ALA A 52 2.64 10.28 15.44
N LEU A 53 3.67 11.08 15.18
CA LEU A 53 5.04 10.82 15.64
C LEU A 53 5.12 10.74 17.16
N ALA A 54 4.47 11.70 17.87
CA ALA A 54 4.39 11.69 19.34
C ALA A 54 3.64 10.46 19.88
N ALA A 55 2.66 9.94 19.14
CA ALA A 55 1.93 8.72 19.45
C ALA A 55 2.68 7.42 19.08
N GLY A 56 3.94 7.52 18.61
CA GLY A 56 4.79 6.37 18.31
C GLY A 56 4.73 5.87 16.86
N LYS A 57 4.05 6.57 15.93
CA LYS A 57 4.11 6.24 14.51
C LYS A 57 5.42 6.75 13.89
N THR A 58 6.51 6.07 14.19
CA THR A 58 7.86 6.52 13.84
C THR A 58 8.51 5.76 12.69
N THR A 59 7.75 4.91 11.99
CA THR A 59 8.22 4.17 10.82
C THR A 59 7.65 4.80 9.54
N ALA A 60 8.54 5.30 8.67
CA ALA A 60 8.18 5.79 7.34
C ALA A 60 8.29 4.65 6.31
N LEU A 61 7.27 4.48 5.49
CA LEU A 61 7.28 3.53 4.37
C LEU A 61 7.45 4.32 3.06
N ILE A 62 8.49 4.02 2.30
CA ILE A 62 8.73 4.56 0.96
C ILE A 62 8.51 3.43 -0.04
N TYR A 63 7.49 3.59 -0.88
CA TYR A 63 7.16 2.62 -1.91
C TYR A 63 7.37 3.24 -3.29
N THR A 64 8.09 2.52 -4.16
CA THR A 64 8.25 2.93 -5.56
C THR A 64 7.36 2.08 -6.44
N GLY A 65 6.53 2.71 -7.22
CA GLY A 65 5.73 2.08 -8.26
C GLY A 65 6.49 1.99 -9.58
N GLY A 66 5.88 2.48 -10.65
CA GLY A 66 6.42 2.51 -12.01
C GLY A 66 5.34 2.73 -13.05
N VAL A 67 5.73 3.23 -14.20
CA VAL A 67 4.90 3.36 -15.40
C VAL A 67 5.50 2.48 -16.48
N GLU A 68 4.79 1.41 -16.83
CA GLU A 68 5.26 0.39 -17.73
C GLU A 68 4.11 -0.20 -18.54
N GLN A 69 4.32 -0.45 -19.83
CA GLN A 69 3.38 -1.24 -20.62
C GLN A 69 3.20 -2.64 -20.01
N ARG A 70 1.97 -3.17 -20.01
CA ARG A 70 1.61 -4.42 -19.32
C ARG A 70 0.59 -5.22 -20.13
N GLY A 71 0.77 -5.28 -21.43
CA GLY A 71 -0.18 -5.88 -22.34
C GLY A 71 -1.38 -4.97 -22.65
N PRO A 72 -2.21 -5.35 -23.64
CA PRO A 72 -3.33 -4.54 -24.09
C PRO A 72 -4.46 -4.42 -23.06
N GLN A 73 -4.52 -5.35 -22.11
CA GLN A 73 -5.61 -5.41 -21.11
C GLN A 73 -5.36 -4.52 -19.90
N ASN A 74 -4.13 -4.15 -19.57
CA ASN A 74 -3.79 -3.46 -18.35
C ASN A 74 -3.37 -2.01 -18.58
N ALA A 75 -3.75 -1.10 -17.68
CA ALA A 75 -3.25 0.26 -17.67
C ALA A 75 -1.75 0.30 -17.35
N ASN A 76 -0.99 1.19 -17.99
CA ASN A 76 0.46 1.31 -17.84
C ASN A 76 0.91 1.67 -16.41
N GLY A 77 0.07 2.35 -15.63
CA GLY A 77 0.34 2.71 -14.24
C GLY A 77 0.10 1.58 -13.23
N GLY A 78 0.04 0.33 -13.65
CA GLY A 78 -0.31 -0.80 -12.78
C GLY A 78 0.50 -0.87 -11.50
N HIS A 79 1.82 -0.70 -11.56
CA HIS A 79 2.69 -0.67 -10.37
C HIS A 79 2.32 0.47 -9.41
N ASN A 80 2.01 1.67 -9.92
CA ASN A 80 1.61 2.79 -9.08
C ASN A 80 0.27 2.52 -8.39
N LEU A 81 -0.70 2.01 -9.14
CA LEU A 81 -2.04 1.72 -8.65
C LEU A 81 -2.03 0.63 -7.56
N ILE A 82 -1.23 -0.42 -7.77
CA ILE A 82 -1.03 -1.49 -6.80
C ILE A 82 -0.26 -0.99 -5.58
N ALA A 83 0.81 -0.20 -5.79
CA ALA A 83 1.66 0.32 -4.72
C ALA A 83 0.87 1.11 -3.66
N HIS A 84 -0.05 1.99 -4.07
CA HIS A 84 -0.90 2.73 -3.15
C HIS A 84 -1.71 1.81 -2.22
N ALA A 85 -2.33 0.78 -2.77
CA ALA A 85 -3.15 -0.14 -1.98
C ALA A 85 -2.29 -1.02 -1.06
N VAL A 86 -1.17 -1.53 -1.56
CA VAL A 86 -0.27 -2.43 -0.81
C VAL A 86 0.38 -1.69 0.35
N VAL A 87 0.96 -0.49 0.11
CA VAL A 87 1.64 0.26 1.17
C VAL A 87 0.68 0.75 2.25
N GLU A 88 -0.55 1.15 1.86
CA GLU A 88 -1.59 1.49 2.83
C GLU A 88 -1.96 0.30 3.71
N ALA A 89 -2.19 -0.87 3.12
CA ALA A 89 -2.51 -2.09 3.86
C ALA A 89 -1.37 -2.50 4.81
N ILE A 90 -0.11 -2.39 4.37
CA ILE A 90 1.07 -2.64 5.20
C ILE A 90 1.10 -1.66 6.38
N ALA A 91 0.96 -0.35 6.14
CA ALA A 91 1.00 0.68 7.18
C ALA A 91 -0.08 0.45 8.24
N ARG A 92 -1.32 0.15 7.81
CA ARG A 92 -2.44 -0.17 8.72
C ARG A 92 -2.17 -1.41 9.56
N LYS A 93 -1.63 -2.46 8.95
CA LYS A 93 -1.34 -3.73 9.62
C LYS A 93 -0.16 -3.66 10.60
N LEU A 94 0.80 -2.76 10.34
CA LEU A 94 1.91 -2.45 11.26
C LEU A 94 1.44 -1.65 12.48
N GLY A 95 0.55 -0.67 12.29
CA GLY A 95 -0.03 0.16 13.34
C GLY A 95 0.80 1.39 13.72
N ASN A 96 2.13 1.33 13.65
CA ASN A 96 3.05 2.44 13.96
C ASN A 96 3.75 3.03 12.72
N ALA A 97 3.23 2.77 11.53
CA ALA A 97 3.80 3.24 10.28
C ALA A 97 2.94 4.31 9.60
N ILE A 98 3.61 5.19 8.87
CA ILE A 98 3.03 6.17 7.95
C ILE A 98 3.70 5.93 6.60
N TYR A 99 2.93 5.81 5.52
CA TYR A 99 3.51 5.75 4.19
C TYR A 99 3.60 7.15 3.56
N LEU A 100 4.74 7.39 2.91
CA LEU A 100 4.99 8.60 2.14
C LEU A 100 4.37 8.48 0.74
N PRO A 101 4.23 9.59 -0.01
CA PRO A 101 3.73 9.53 -1.38
C PRO A 101 4.47 8.48 -2.21
N VAL A 102 3.71 7.67 -2.96
CA VAL A 102 4.28 6.64 -3.83
C VAL A 102 5.14 7.31 -4.92
N LEU A 103 6.37 6.85 -5.10
CA LEU A 103 7.22 7.32 -6.19
C LEU A 103 6.74 6.70 -7.51
N PRO A 104 6.29 7.51 -8.49
CA PRO A 104 5.59 6.98 -9.65
C PRO A 104 6.49 6.47 -10.77
N TYR A 105 7.79 6.63 -10.68
CA TYR A 105 8.76 6.22 -11.70
C TYR A 105 9.84 5.33 -11.10
N THR A 106 10.26 4.33 -11.88
CA THR A 106 11.27 3.33 -11.53
C THR A 106 12.33 3.23 -12.61
N PRO A 107 13.52 2.66 -12.33
CA PRO A 107 14.46 2.32 -13.38
C PRO A 107 13.82 1.40 -14.41
N ASN A 108 13.70 1.91 -15.60
CA ASN A 108 13.19 1.21 -16.77
C ASN A 108 13.49 2.04 -18.03
N ASP A 109 13.53 1.41 -19.17
CA ASP A 109 13.74 2.05 -20.46
C ASP A 109 12.50 1.93 -21.35
N ALA A 110 12.27 2.96 -22.18
CA ALA A 110 11.24 2.89 -23.19
C ALA A 110 11.55 1.77 -24.20
N GLU A 111 10.53 0.99 -24.51
CA GLU A 111 10.59 -0.12 -25.44
C GLU A 111 9.95 0.22 -26.79
N SER A 112 9.94 -0.74 -27.71
CA SER A 112 9.26 -0.61 -29.01
C SER A 112 7.74 -0.47 -28.87
N ILE A 113 7.17 -0.99 -27.77
CA ILE A 113 5.73 -0.82 -27.45
C ILE A 113 5.57 0.43 -26.60
N PRO A 114 4.74 1.40 -26.99
CA PRO A 114 4.52 2.61 -26.20
C PRO A 114 3.88 2.30 -24.84
N GLY A 115 4.28 3.06 -23.78
CA GLY A 115 3.65 2.98 -22.47
C GLY A 115 4.60 2.91 -21.29
N THR A 116 5.90 2.70 -21.55
CA THR A 116 6.94 2.69 -20.52
C THR A 116 7.65 4.04 -20.48
N ILE A 117 7.73 4.62 -19.27
CA ILE A 117 8.52 5.82 -18.98
C ILE A 117 9.29 5.56 -17.69
N GLY A 118 10.61 5.46 -17.80
CA GLY A 118 11.49 5.16 -16.68
C GLY A 118 12.44 6.29 -16.29
N ILE A 119 13.22 6.03 -15.27
CA ILE A 119 14.33 6.86 -14.79
C ILE A 119 15.58 5.98 -14.68
N THR A 120 16.75 6.58 -14.41
CA THR A 120 17.96 5.79 -14.16
C THR A 120 18.05 5.30 -12.71
N ASN A 121 18.90 4.30 -12.45
CA ASN A 121 19.20 3.81 -11.10
C ASN A 121 19.72 4.93 -10.20
N GLU A 122 20.63 5.78 -10.73
CA GLU A 122 21.26 6.88 -10.01
C GLU A 122 20.21 7.92 -9.58
N LEU A 123 19.24 8.21 -10.44
CA LEU A 123 18.18 9.15 -10.12
C LEU A 123 17.26 8.61 -9.03
N LEU A 124 16.88 7.32 -9.11
CA LEU A 124 16.10 6.69 -8.05
C LEU A 124 16.89 6.70 -6.73
N ALA A 125 18.17 6.32 -6.75
CA ALA A 125 19.02 6.34 -5.55
C ALA A 125 19.06 7.74 -4.91
N ALA A 126 19.31 8.79 -5.71
CA ALA A 126 19.36 10.16 -5.22
C ALA A 126 18.01 10.62 -4.61
N MET A 127 16.89 10.24 -5.21
CA MET A 127 15.56 10.53 -4.68
C MET A 127 15.32 9.82 -3.34
N LEU A 128 15.61 8.52 -3.26
CA LEU A 128 15.42 7.72 -2.04
C LEU A 128 16.30 8.23 -0.90
N GLU A 129 17.57 8.53 -1.17
CA GLU A 129 18.50 9.11 -0.20
C GLU A 129 17.93 10.40 0.37
N ARG A 130 17.54 11.33 -0.52
CA ARG A 130 17.00 12.62 -0.08
C ARG A 130 15.70 12.50 0.69
N ILE A 131 14.78 11.63 0.28
CA ILE A 131 13.51 11.42 0.98
C ILE A 131 13.76 10.78 2.36
N ALA A 132 14.65 9.80 2.45
CA ALA A 132 15.00 9.15 3.72
C ALA A 132 15.65 10.16 4.71
N GLU A 133 16.56 11.03 4.23
CA GLU A 133 17.12 12.12 5.04
C GLU A 133 16.03 13.04 5.58
N GLN A 134 15.11 13.47 4.72
CA GLN A 134 14.00 14.35 5.11
C GLN A 134 13.03 13.66 6.08
N ALA A 135 12.76 12.38 5.90
CA ALA A 135 11.96 11.59 6.84
C ALA A 135 12.60 11.56 8.24
N ALA A 136 13.91 11.31 8.31
CA ALA A 136 14.66 11.32 9.57
C ALA A 136 14.63 12.70 10.25
N LEU A 137 14.81 13.79 9.49
CA LEU A 137 14.71 15.16 9.99
C LEU A 137 13.30 15.52 10.51
N ASN A 138 12.25 14.91 9.96
CA ASN A 138 10.89 15.05 10.45
C ASN A 138 10.60 14.24 11.72
N GLY A 139 11.50 13.36 12.15
CA GLY A 139 11.40 12.59 13.39
C GLY A 139 11.03 11.11 13.20
N PHE A 140 11.01 10.60 11.96
CA PHE A 140 10.92 9.16 11.73
C PHE A 140 12.22 8.48 12.18
N ARG A 141 12.08 7.36 12.89
CA ARG A 141 13.21 6.57 13.42
C ARG A 141 13.58 5.42 12.51
N ASN A 142 12.64 4.94 11.73
CA ASN A 142 12.83 3.85 10.79
C ASN A 142 12.30 4.27 9.43
N VAL A 143 13.04 3.98 8.39
CA VAL A 143 12.67 4.19 6.99
C VAL A 143 12.75 2.85 6.29
N ILE A 144 11.65 2.43 5.68
CA ILE A 144 11.56 1.16 4.95
C ILE A 144 11.43 1.46 3.47
N LEU A 145 12.42 1.01 2.69
CA LEU A 145 12.42 1.09 1.23
C LEU A 145 11.77 -0.18 0.67
N MET A 146 10.84 -0.03 -0.27
CA MET A 146 10.16 -1.16 -0.90
C MET A 146 9.58 -0.80 -2.26
N GLY A 147 9.25 -1.81 -3.05
CA GLY A 147 8.62 -1.70 -4.36
C GLY A 147 8.36 -3.07 -4.96
N ASP A 148 7.75 -3.12 -6.11
CA ASP A 148 7.36 -4.36 -6.77
C ASP A 148 7.73 -4.42 -8.26
N HIS A 149 8.80 -3.76 -8.64
CA HIS A 149 9.34 -3.78 -9.99
C HIS A 149 10.73 -4.45 -10.03
N GLY A 150 10.98 -5.29 -11.05
CA GLY A 150 12.21 -6.08 -11.15
C GLY A 150 13.42 -5.34 -11.73
N GLY A 151 13.19 -4.27 -12.49
CA GLY A 151 14.24 -3.55 -13.19
C GLY A 151 14.97 -2.54 -12.31
N GLY A 152 16.10 -2.91 -11.73
CA GLY A 152 16.96 -1.98 -10.99
C GLY A 152 16.54 -1.65 -9.57
N GLN A 153 15.27 -1.64 -9.23
CA GLN A 153 14.79 -1.29 -7.87
C GLN A 153 15.48 -2.08 -6.75
N PRO A 154 15.57 -3.42 -6.79
CA PRO A 154 16.14 -4.20 -5.68
C PRO A 154 17.58 -3.79 -5.34
N GLN A 155 18.42 -3.61 -6.36
CA GLN A 155 19.81 -3.22 -6.20
C GLN A 155 19.93 -1.81 -5.61
N VAL A 156 19.13 -0.87 -6.12
CA VAL A 156 19.12 0.52 -5.61
C VAL A 156 18.69 0.56 -4.15
N TYR A 157 17.65 -0.20 -3.76
CA TYR A 157 17.20 -0.23 -2.36
C TYR A 157 18.26 -0.80 -1.42
N GLU A 158 18.92 -1.89 -1.82
CA GLU A 158 19.96 -2.51 -1.03
C GLU A 158 21.15 -1.55 -0.81
N GLU A 159 21.60 -0.88 -1.87
CA GLU A 159 22.70 0.07 -1.82
C GLU A 159 22.36 1.30 -0.97
N VAL A 160 21.18 1.90 -1.16
CA VAL A 160 20.73 3.07 -0.40
C VAL A 160 20.51 2.72 1.07
N ALA A 161 19.87 1.59 1.37
CA ALA A 161 19.67 1.15 2.76
C ALA A 161 21.03 0.94 3.45
N LYS A 162 21.96 0.23 2.82
CA LYS A 162 23.31 0.01 3.36
C LYS A 162 24.10 1.31 3.58
N LYS A 163 23.97 2.27 2.67
CA LYS A 163 24.64 3.58 2.78
C LYS A 163 24.11 4.42 3.93
N LEU A 164 22.81 4.42 4.15
CA LEU A 164 22.15 5.36 5.06
C LEU A 164 21.85 4.78 6.44
N ASP A 165 21.83 3.46 6.62
CA ASP A 165 21.45 2.84 7.88
C ASP A 165 22.34 3.30 9.05
N GLY A 166 21.70 3.93 10.06
CA GLY A 166 22.38 4.51 11.21
C GLY A 166 23.15 5.81 10.94
N ASN A 167 23.24 6.28 9.68
CA ASN A 167 23.98 7.48 9.29
C ASN A 167 23.10 8.73 9.15
N LEU A 168 21.79 8.60 9.37
CA LEU A 168 20.84 9.69 9.29
C LEU A 168 20.69 10.44 10.62
N SER A 169 20.04 11.62 10.55
CA SER A 169 19.74 12.44 11.71
C SER A 169 19.03 11.62 12.80
N GLY A 170 19.44 11.81 14.07
CA GLY A 170 18.90 11.08 15.20
C GLY A 170 19.23 9.57 15.22
N GLY A 171 20.17 9.12 14.37
CA GLY A 171 20.52 7.70 14.25
C GLY A 171 19.40 6.86 13.61
N ALA A 172 18.57 7.47 12.76
CA ALA A 172 17.49 6.76 12.09
C ALA A 172 18.02 5.59 11.26
N ARG A 173 17.28 4.48 11.31
CA ARG A 173 17.62 3.24 10.61
C ARG A 173 16.95 3.20 9.24
N VAL A 174 17.61 2.62 8.27
CA VAL A 174 17.08 2.44 6.91
C VAL A 174 17.16 0.97 6.54
N PHE A 175 16.05 0.40 6.09
CA PHE A 175 15.95 -1.01 5.75
C PHE A 175 15.35 -1.18 4.35
N TYR A 176 15.77 -2.23 3.67
CA TYR A 176 15.12 -2.71 2.46
C TYR A 176 14.18 -3.87 2.80
N CYS A 177 12.90 -3.75 2.43
CA CYS A 177 11.92 -4.82 2.54
C CYS A 177 11.79 -5.52 1.18
N ASP A 178 12.56 -6.60 0.96
CA ASP A 178 12.55 -7.40 -0.27
C ASP A 178 11.36 -8.37 -0.34
N GLN A 179 10.81 -8.76 0.82
CA GLN A 179 9.76 -9.76 0.90
C GLN A 179 8.44 -9.34 0.25
N VAL A 180 8.21 -8.03 0.08
CA VAL A 180 7.01 -7.51 -0.58
C VAL A 180 6.95 -7.86 -2.07
N TYR A 181 8.10 -8.11 -2.70
CA TYR A 181 8.19 -8.37 -4.14
C TYR A 181 8.55 -9.83 -4.45
N ARG A 182 9.85 -10.14 -4.61
CA ARG A 182 10.27 -11.44 -5.14
C ARG A 182 9.80 -12.64 -4.30
N PRO A 183 9.99 -12.69 -2.98
CA PRO A 183 9.54 -13.83 -2.19
C PRO A 183 8.00 -14.00 -2.16
N ALA A 184 7.24 -12.90 -2.20
CA ALA A 184 5.79 -12.96 -2.28
C ALA A 184 5.33 -13.48 -3.66
N ASN A 185 5.95 -12.99 -4.75
CA ASN A 185 5.68 -13.45 -6.10
C ASN A 185 6.02 -14.93 -6.27
N ASP A 186 7.19 -15.37 -5.80
CA ASP A 186 7.60 -16.77 -5.83
C ASP A 186 6.62 -17.68 -5.06
N ALA A 187 6.08 -17.21 -3.95
CA ALA A 187 5.06 -17.94 -3.19
C ALA A 187 3.74 -18.02 -3.97
N PHE A 188 3.37 -16.96 -4.65
CA PHE A 188 2.17 -16.96 -5.49
C PHE A 188 2.34 -17.84 -6.72
N ASP A 189 3.50 -17.83 -7.38
CA ASP A 189 3.80 -18.69 -8.52
C ASP A 189 3.79 -20.18 -8.15
N ARG A 190 4.29 -20.52 -6.97
CA ARG A 190 4.13 -21.89 -6.43
C ARG A 190 2.67 -22.26 -6.27
N TYR A 191 1.85 -21.35 -5.74
CA TYR A 191 0.40 -21.57 -5.65
C TYR A 191 -0.23 -21.78 -7.04
N LEU A 192 0.12 -20.93 -8.03
CA LEU A 192 -0.38 -21.05 -9.40
C LEU A 192 -0.03 -22.41 -10.00
N THR A 193 1.22 -22.83 -9.86
CA THR A 193 1.71 -24.13 -10.36
C THR A 193 0.95 -25.30 -9.74
N GLN A 194 0.75 -25.29 -8.42
CA GLN A 194 0.01 -26.33 -7.68
C GLN A 194 -1.46 -26.45 -8.12
N HIS A 195 -2.03 -25.38 -8.68
CA HIS A 195 -3.43 -25.33 -9.11
C HIS A 195 -3.58 -25.37 -10.64
N GLY A 196 -2.51 -25.71 -11.38
CA GLY A 196 -2.53 -25.85 -12.84
C GLY A 196 -2.78 -24.54 -13.60
N TYR A 197 -2.34 -23.43 -13.05
CA TYR A 197 -2.33 -22.14 -13.73
C TYR A 197 -1.00 -21.93 -14.49
N PRO A 198 -1.03 -21.19 -15.60
CA PRO A 198 0.19 -20.84 -16.32
C PRO A 198 1.04 -19.84 -15.51
N LEU A 199 2.36 -19.96 -15.64
CA LEU A 199 3.30 -18.96 -15.14
C LEU A 199 3.61 -17.91 -16.21
N GLY A 200 4.14 -16.79 -15.78
CA GLY A 200 4.57 -15.70 -16.64
C GLY A 200 5.57 -14.80 -15.92
N LEU A 201 5.94 -13.70 -16.57
CA LEU A 201 6.89 -12.73 -16.02
C LEU A 201 6.37 -11.29 -16.08
N HIS A 202 5.51 -10.97 -17.06
CA HIS A 202 5.08 -9.60 -17.30
C HIS A 202 3.70 -9.55 -17.95
N GLY A 203 2.84 -8.69 -17.43
CA GLY A 203 1.48 -8.50 -17.94
C GLY A 203 0.60 -9.75 -17.90
N TYR A 204 1.01 -10.78 -17.20
CA TYR A 204 0.39 -12.10 -17.16
C TYR A 204 -0.70 -12.22 -16.06
N LEU A 205 -1.03 -13.44 -15.72
CA LEU A 205 -2.11 -13.76 -14.76
C LEU A 205 -1.97 -13.06 -13.41
N PHE A 206 -0.74 -12.98 -12.86
CA PHE A 206 -0.46 -12.32 -11.60
C PHE A 206 -0.81 -10.83 -11.64
N ASP A 207 -0.18 -10.08 -12.56
CA ASP A 207 -0.37 -8.64 -12.71
C ASP A 207 -1.83 -8.29 -12.97
N THR A 208 -2.43 -8.99 -13.93
CA THR A 208 -3.81 -8.74 -14.35
C THR A 208 -4.79 -9.05 -13.22
N SER A 209 -4.59 -10.15 -12.49
CA SER A 209 -5.46 -10.52 -11.37
C SER A 209 -5.39 -9.51 -10.23
N GLU A 210 -4.19 -9.06 -9.85
CA GLU A 210 -4.01 -8.08 -8.79
C GLU A 210 -4.67 -6.75 -9.14
N MET A 211 -4.49 -6.28 -10.38
CA MET A 211 -5.21 -5.11 -10.88
C MET A 211 -6.72 -5.33 -10.88
N MET A 212 -7.24 -6.47 -11.31
CA MET A 212 -8.68 -6.78 -11.29
C MET A 212 -9.27 -6.74 -9.88
N TYR A 213 -8.52 -7.14 -8.88
CA TYR A 213 -8.95 -7.11 -7.47
C TYR A 213 -9.10 -5.67 -6.96
N LEU A 214 -8.17 -4.80 -7.32
CA LEU A 214 -8.11 -3.42 -6.86
C LEU A 214 -8.96 -2.47 -7.69
N ASP A 215 -9.21 -2.78 -8.96
CA ASP A 215 -9.97 -1.97 -9.92
C ASP A 215 -11.48 -2.04 -9.66
N LYS A 216 -11.94 -1.28 -8.67
CA LYS A 216 -13.37 -1.27 -8.28
C LYS A 216 -14.27 -0.61 -9.31
N ASP A 217 -13.72 0.33 -10.08
CA ASP A 217 -14.46 1.14 -11.06
C ASP A 217 -14.33 0.59 -12.49
N ASN A 218 -13.62 -0.53 -12.68
CA ASN A 218 -13.34 -1.15 -13.98
C ASN A 218 -12.68 -0.19 -14.99
N THR A 219 -11.72 0.61 -14.52
CA THR A 219 -11.02 1.61 -15.33
C THR A 219 -9.56 1.24 -15.62
N TRP A 220 -9.00 0.30 -14.88
CA TRP A 220 -7.59 -0.09 -15.01
C TRP A 220 -7.39 -1.30 -15.90
N VAL A 221 -8.35 -2.24 -15.89
CA VAL A 221 -8.31 -3.47 -16.68
C VAL A 221 -9.38 -3.45 -17.76
N ARG A 222 -8.99 -3.63 -19.01
CA ARG A 222 -9.88 -3.82 -20.16
C ARG A 222 -10.36 -5.26 -20.15
N ARG A 223 -11.46 -5.51 -19.42
CA ARG A 223 -11.94 -6.88 -19.12
C ARG A 223 -12.35 -7.66 -20.35
N ASP A 224 -12.82 -6.98 -21.38
CA ASP A 224 -13.13 -7.54 -22.71
C ASP A 224 -11.89 -8.09 -23.43
N LEU A 225 -10.70 -7.58 -23.15
CA LEU A 225 -9.45 -8.03 -23.72
C LEU A 225 -8.79 -9.19 -22.95
N VAL A 226 -9.22 -9.48 -21.72
CA VAL A 226 -8.59 -10.51 -20.88
C VAL A 226 -8.68 -11.89 -21.53
N SER A 227 -9.79 -12.24 -22.18
CA SER A 227 -9.98 -13.55 -22.84
C SER A 227 -9.00 -13.83 -23.98
N SER A 228 -8.36 -12.79 -24.53
CA SER A 228 -7.35 -12.87 -25.57
C SER A 228 -5.93 -12.49 -25.10
N ALA A 229 -5.76 -12.19 -23.81
CA ALA A 229 -4.51 -11.70 -23.24
C ALA A 229 -3.49 -12.84 -23.05
N VAL A 230 -2.84 -13.23 -24.11
CA VAL A 230 -1.74 -14.20 -24.14
C VAL A 230 -0.60 -13.61 -24.97
N GLY A 231 0.62 -13.74 -24.49
CA GLY A 231 1.82 -13.23 -25.12
C GLY A 231 2.87 -14.32 -25.34
N ASP A 232 4.13 -13.89 -25.39
CA ASP A 232 5.23 -14.80 -25.63
C ASP A 232 5.37 -15.80 -24.47
N PRO A 233 5.66 -17.08 -24.78
CA PRO A 233 5.85 -18.08 -23.74
C PRO A 233 7.12 -17.81 -22.93
N VAL A 234 7.06 -18.04 -21.63
CA VAL A 234 8.24 -17.99 -20.77
C VAL A 234 8.90 -19.35 -20.76
N VAL A 235 10.14 -19.39 -21.25
CA VAL A 235 10.95 -20.62 -21.33
C VAL A 235 11.92 -20.67 -20.16
N GLY A 236 11.99 -21.83 -19.47
CA GLY A 236 12.96 -22.05 -18.39
C GLY A 236 12.61 -21.39 -17.06
N HIS A 237 11.42 -20.83 -16.92
CA HIS A 237 10.93 -20.31 -15.65
C HIS A 237 10.25 -21.41 -14.84
N THR A 238 10.75 -21.61 -13.63
CA THR A 238 10.13 -22.46 -12.60
C THR A 238 9.78 -21.64 -11.39
N ALA A 239 8.63 -21.89 -10.79
CA ALA A 239 8.17 -21.15 -9.63
C ALA A 239 9.20 -21.18 -8.49
N GLY A 240 9.66 -20.00 -8.08
CA GLY A 240 10.59 -19.84 -6.96
C GLY A 240 12.06 -20.10 -7.26
N ASP A 241 12.45 -20.22 -8.53
CA ASP A 241 13.87 -20.42 -8.90
C ASP A 241 14.69 -19.12 -8.93
N GLY A 242 14.07 -17.96 -8.82
CA GLY A 242 14.72 -16.65 -8.84
C GLY A 242 15.44 -16.33 -10.16
N LYS A 243 15.28 -17.16 -11.19
CA LYS A 243 16.02 -17.07 -12.46
C LYS A 243 15.22 -16.42 -13.58
N ALA A 244 14.02 -15.96 -13.28
CA ALA A 244 13.21 -15.26 -14.26
C ALA A 244 13.97 -14.03 -14.76
N GLN A 245 14.50 -14.13 -15.97
CA GLN A 245 15.15 -13.03 -16.66
C GLN A 245 14.29 -12.64 -17.86
N PHE A 246 14.09 -11.35 -18.02
CA PHE A 246 13.59 -10.83 -19.27
C PHE A 246 14.61 -11.18 -20.36
N GLY A 247 14.16 -11.88 -21.38
CA GLY A 247 14.98 -12.08 -22.58
C GLY A 247 15.26 -10.73 -23.27
N PRO A 248 16.22 -10.68 -24.19
CA PRO A 248 16.63 -9.42 -24.85
C PRO A 248 15.55 -8.83 -25.78
N HIS A 249 14.35 -9.38 -25.79
CA HIS A 249 13.27 -8.94 -26.68
C HIS A 249 12.06 -8.53 -25.86
N SER A 250 11.61 -7.31 -26.07
CA SER A 250 10.28 -6.86 -25.63
C SER A 250 9.21 -7.78 -26.24
N PRO A 251 8.25 -8.25 -25.43
CA PRO A 251 7.16 -9.08 -25.94
C PRO A 251 6.38 -8.33 -27.02
N GLN A 252 5.97 -9.00 -28.08
CA GLN A 252 5.30 -8.36 -29.23
C GLN A 252 4.01 -7.62 -28.87
N ASN A 253 3.30 -8.08 -27.84
CA ASN A 253 2.07 -7.47 -27.35
C ASN A 253 2.15 -7.00 -25.89
N GLY A 254 3.32 -6.91 -25.30
CA GLY A 254 3.51 -6.49 -23.93
C GLY A 254 3.17 -7.55 -22.88
N ILE A 255 3.05 -8.82 -23.23
CA ILE A 255 2.80 -9.93 -22.31
C ILE A 255 3.88 -10.98 -22.44
N LEU A 256 4.47 -11.37 -21.30
CA LEU A 256 5.28 -12.57 -21.15
C LEU A 256 4.51 -13.58 -20.30
N GLY A 257 3.80 -14.50 -20.95
CA GLY A 257 2.95 -15.49 -20.31
C GLY A 257 1.48 -15.43 -20.76
N ASP A 258 0.57 -15.77 -19.88
CA ASP A 258 -0.86 -15.92 -20.17
C ASP A 258 -1.70 -15.30 -19.05
N ALA A 259 -2.53 -14.30 -19.38
CA ALA A 259 -3.42 -13.63 -18.47
C ALA A 259 -4.90 -14.04 -18.60
N ARG A 260 -5.24 -14.96 -19.53
CA ARG A 260 -6.64 -15.29 -19.85
C ARG A 260 -7.45 -15.85 -18.68
N ARG A 261 -6.78 -16.46 -17.71
CA ARG A 261 -7.40 -17.04 -16.51
C ARG A 261 -7.31 -16.13 -15.28
N SER A 262 -7.05 -14.84 -15.47
CA SER A 262 -6.98 -13.85 -14.38
C SER A 262 -8.34 -13.66 -13.73
N THR A 263 -8.36 -13.56 -12.40
CA THR A 263 -9.55 -13.28 -11.60
C THR A 263 -9.24 -12.36 -10.43
N ALA A 264 -10.25 -11.65 -9.94
CA ALA A 264 -10.11 -10.81 -8.74
C ALA A 264 -9.79 -11.63 -7.47
N GLU A 265 -10.22 -12.89 -7.38
CA GLU A 265 -9.92 -13.79 -6.27
C GLU A 265 -8.45 -14.16 -6.23
N LEU A 266 -7.85 -14.46 -7.39
CA LEU A 266 -6.41 -14.68 -7.51
C LEU A 266 -5.65 -13.41 -7.16
N GLY A 267 -6.14 -12.25 -7.63
CA GLY A 267 -5.57 -10.95 -7.30
C GLY A 267 -5.59 -10.64 -5.81
N LYS A 268 -6.71 -10.95 -5.13
CA LYS A 268 -6.78 -10.81 -3.67
C LYS A 268 -5.73 -11.67 -2.96
N ARG A 269 -5.53 -12.91 -3.41
CA ARG A 269 -4.52 -13.79 -2.83
C ARG A 269 -3.11 -13.25 -3.01
N ALA A 270 -2.78 -12.75 -4.21
CA ALA A 270 -1.49 -12.12 -4.49
C ALA A 270 -1.26 -10.90 -3.59
N PHE A 271 -2.24 -10.02 -3.51
CA PHE A 271 -2.24 -8.84 -2.64
C PHE A 271 -2.02 -9.21 -1.16
N ASP A 272 -2.80 -10.16 -0.63
CA ASP A 272 -2.67 -10.60 0.76
C ASP A 272 -1.26 -11.17 1.03
N MET A 273 -0.69 -11.94 0.10
CA MET A 273 0.67 -12.47 0.22
C MET A 273 1.71 -11.35 0.29
N LYS A 274 1.66 -10.35 -0.60
CA LYS A 274 2.56 -9.19 -0.56
C LYS A 274 2.52 -8.48 0.80
N VAL A 275 1.31 -8.17 1.27
CA VAL A 275 1.11 -7.49 2.56
C VAL A 275 1.64 -8.33 3.71
N ASP A 276 1.33 -9.62 3.75
CA ASP A 276 1.73 -10.51 4.85
C ASP A 276 3.24 -10.74 4.89
N TYR A 277 3.87 -10.92 3.74
CA TYR A 277 5.32 -11.08 3.64
C TYR A 277 6.05 -9.81 4.09
N ALA A 278 5.62 -8.65 3.59
CA ALA A 278 6.21 -7.36 3.99
C ALA A 278 6.06 -7.11 5.49
N VAL A 279 4.85 -7.28 6.04
CA VAL A 279 4.59 -7.03 7.48
C VAL A 279 5.44 -7.95 8.36
N ARG A 280 5.58 -9.23 8.01
CA ARG A 280 6.45 -10.15 8.77
C ARG A 280 7.90 -9.70 8.76
N GLN A 281 8.43 -9.33 7.60
CA GLN A 281 9.81 -8.85 7.49
C GLN A 281 10.02 -7.54 8.24
N ILE A 282 9.15 -6.54 8.03
CA ILE A 282 9.30 -5.24 8.70
C ILE A 282 9.27 -5.39 10.22
N ARG A 283 8.40 -6.23 10.75
CA ARG A 283 8.37 -6.53 12.20
C ARG A 283 9.66 -7.19 12.70
N SER A 284 10.35 -7.97 11.87
CA SER A 284 11.64 -8.56 12.24
C SER A 284 12.80 -7.56 12.15
N LEU A 285 12.71 -6.57 11.24
CA LEU A 285 13.73 -5.54 11.05
C LEU A 285 13.64 -4.41 12.09
N VAL A 286 12.43 -4.12 12.55
CA VAL A 286 12.15 -3.02 13.49
C VAL A 286 11.68 -3.60 14.83
N PRO A 287 12.57 -3.75 15.81
CA PRO A 287 12.27 -4.42 17.10
C PRO A 287 11.11 -3.82 17.87
N ASP A 288 10.93 -2.48 17.82
CA ASP A 288 9.83 -1.78 18.50
C ASP A 288 8.45 -2.14 17.93
N LEU A 289 8.38 -2.78 16.77
CA LEU A 289 7.16 -3.29 16.15
C LEU A 289 6.78 -4.69 16.62
N SER A 290 7.70 -5.42 17.22
CA SER A 290 7.46 -6.78 17.74
C SER A 290 6.64 -6.78 19.04
N GLY A 291 6.50 -5.63 19.73
CA GLY A 291 5.79 -5.47 21.01
C GLY A 291 4.29 -5.17 20.94
N GLY A 292 3.66 -5.11 19.77
CA GLY A 292 2.25 -4.80 19.59
C GLY A 292 1.26 -5.97 19.80
N GLY A 293 1.71 -7.12 20.32
CA GLY A 293 0.85 -8.17 20.87
C GLY A 293 0.64 -7.91 22.36
N ALA A 294 -0.63 -7.80 22.80
CA ALA A 294 -1.01 -7.60 24.20
C ALA A 294 -0.14 -8.42 25.15
N ALA A 295 0.54 -7.77 26.08
CA ALA A 295 1.23 -8.45 27.17
C ALA A 295 0.20 -9.30 27.93
N LEU A 296 0.35 -10.60 27.87
CA LEU A 296 -0.35 -11.51 28.78
C LEU A 296 0.09 -11.16 30.20
N PRO A 297 -0.81 -11.10 31.19
CA PRO A 297 -0.43 -10.79 32.56
C PRO A 297 0.53 -11.87 33.05
N SER A 298 1.72 -11.45 33.49
CA SER A 298 2.70 -12.31 34.14
C SER A 298 2.09 -12.92 35.41
N GLY A 299 1.77 -14.21 35.35
CA GLY A 299 1.37 -14.98 36.48
C GLY A 299 2.50 -14.99 37.51
N ASN A 300 2.22 -14.52 38.73
CA ASN A 300 3.06 -14.63 39.89
C ASN A 300 3.47 -16.10 40.11
N SER A 301 4.71 -16.42 39.81
CA SER A 301 5.36 -17.65 40.30
C SER A 301 6.02 -17.33 41.64
N THR A 302 5.35 -17.70 42.72
CA THR A 302 5.96 -17.79 44.06
C THR A 302 7.04 -18.85 44.05
N ALA A 303 8.29 -18.44 44.10
CA ALA A 303 9.42 -19.30 44.28
C ALA A 303 9.40 -19.84 45.72
N ALA A 304 9.19 -21.15 45.85
CA ALA A 304 9.44 -21.88 47.07
C ALA A 304 10.96 -22.10 47.25
N THR A 305 11.51 -21.51 48.28
CA THR A 305 12.86 -21.80 48.78
C THR A 305 12.92 -23.21 49.35
N SER A 306 13.71 -24.08 48.76
CA SER A 306 14.16 -25.34 49.39
C SER A 306 15.65 -25.25 49.64
N SER A 307 15.99 -25.15 50.92
CA SER A 307 17.32 -25.35 51.50
C SER A 307 17.76 -26.81 51.38
N SER A 308 18.96 -27.04 50.85
CA SER A 308 19.64 -28.36 50.92
C SER A 308 20.84 -28.29 51.86
N PRO A 309 21.07 -29.30 52.68
CA PRO A 309 22.22 -29.31 53.59
C PRO A 309 23.48 -29.87 52.92
N ALA A 310 24.59 -29.33 53.37
CA ALA A 310 25.93 -29.80 53.04
C ALA A 310 26.17 -31.25 53.57
N SER A 311 26.85 -32.08 52.80
CA SER A 311 27.52 -33.31 53.29
C SER A 311 28.89 -33.35 52.68
N SER A 312 29.82 -33.46 53.63
CA SER A 312 31.26 -33.75 53.55
C SER A 312 31.56 -35.08 52.90
N ARG A 313 32.46 -35.13 51.98
CA ARG A 313 33.79 -35.91 52.03
C ARG A 313 34.55 -35.64 50.74
#